data_d90bae457b1ee86f134067a5e354f228
#
_entry.id   d90bae457b1ee86f134067a5e354f228
#
_cell.length_a   1.000
_cell.length_b   1.000
_cell.length_c   1.000
_cell.angle_alpha   90.00
_cell.angle_beta   90.00
_cell.angle_gamma   90.00
#
_symmetry.space_group_name_H-M   'P 1'
#
loop_
_entity.id
_entity.type
_entity.pdbx_description
1 polymer ?
#
loop_
_entity_poly.entity_id
_entity_poly.type
_entity_poly.pdbx_seq_one_letter_code
_entity_poly.pdbx_strand_id
1 'polypeptide(L)'
;MEGDIDQLVDIVDGFFLPGSPSNISLRRAKGKPDVFYITDTPGTHDLLRDYTAMNILHYSLTADKPLLAVCRGFQEMNVFFGGDLHKDLHLIPGKLDHRAGQFDTLQDKYAPAHEVSVTSDAFLNKIFAEQDNSTTGLMVNSLHTQGISVVGEDLVVECLAPDGTVEAIRHKNSSFIYGVQWHLEWMRSPLDSYIARAFLSQCSRRIHKGD
;
A
#
# COMPACT_ATOMS: atom_id res chain seq x y z
N MET A 1 14.91 -18.49 10.05
CA MET A 1 13.81 -17.57 9.66
C MET A 1 13.42 -17.69 8.18
N GLU A 2 14.33 -18.01 7.25
CA GLU A 2 13.92 -18.26 5.84
C GLU A 2 12.98 -19.47 5.71
N GLY A 3 13.26 -20.59 6.36
CA GLY A 3 12.43 -21.79 6.25
C GLY A 3 11.00 -21.70 6.80
N ASP A 4 10.70 -20.71 7.65
CA ASP A 4 9.35 -20.56 8.23
C ASP A 4 8.39 -19.81 7.29
N ILE A 5 8.91 -18.89 6.47
CA ILE A 5 8.09 -18.14 5.51
C ILE A 5 7.75 -19.02 4.30
N ASP A 6 8.68 -19.84 3.82
CA ASP A 6 8.44 -20.78 2.70
C ASP A 6 7.26 -21.72 2.98
N GLN A 7 7.18 -22.24 4.21
CA GLN A 7 6.06 -23.10 4.62
C GLN A 7 4.72 -22.34 4.69
N LEU A 8 4.74 -21.07 5.09
CA LEU A 8 3.55 -20.24 5.15
C LEU A 8 3.03 -19.89 3.75
N VAL A 9 3.91 -19.69 2.78
CA VAL A 9 3.52 -19.37 1.40
C VAL A 9 2.61 -20.43 0.80
N ASP A 10 2.84 -21.70 1.09
CA ASP A 10 2.05 -22.81 0.52
C ASP A 10 0.64 -22.92 1.12
N ILE A 11 0.46 -22.50 2.38
CA ILE A 11 -0.80 -22.69 3.11
C ILE A 11 -1.71 -21.44 3.12
N VAL A 12 -1.23 -20.27 2.68
CA VAL A 12 -2.03 -19.05 2.63
C VAL A 12 -2.51 -18.74 1.21
N ASP A 13 -3.71 -18.19 1.07
CA ASP A 13 -4.28 -17.79 -0.21
C ASP A 13 -3.89 -16.39 -0.66
N GLY A 14 -3.35 -15.58 0.25
CA GLY A 14 -2.89 -14.23 0.00
C GLY A 14 -2.25 -13.59 1.24
N PHE A 15 -1.66 -12.42 1.07
CA PHE A 15 -0.96 -11.69 2.12
C PHE A 15 -1.60 -10.34 2.40
N PHE A 16 -1.59 -9.94 3.67
CA PHE A 16 -1.96 -8.61 4.10
C PHE A 16 -0.78 -7.95 4.84
N LEU A 17 -0.29 -6.83 4.32
CA LEU A 17 0.71 -5.99 4.97
C LEU A 17 0.04 -4.78 5.62
N PRO A 18 -0.18 -4.79 6.94
CA PRO A 18 -0.88 -3.72 7.65
C PRO A 18 -0.02 -2.47 7.84
N GLY A 19 -0.64 -1.39 8.30
CA GLY A 19 0.04 -0.20 8.78
C GLY A 19 0.91 -0.46 10.02
N SER A 20 1.79 0.49 10.33
CA SER A 20 2.62 0.52 11.56
C SER A 20 3.02 1.96 11.86
N PRO A 21 3.19 2.34 13.13
CA PRO A 21 3.68 3.66 13.51
C PRO A 21 5.18 3.86 13.24
N SER A 22 5.93 2.79 12.92
CA SER A 22 7.36 2.88 12.59
C SER A 22 7.57 3.33 11.15
N ASN A 23 8.65 4.07 10.90
CA ASN A 23 9.08 4.50 9.57
C ASN A 23 9.93 3.42 8.89
N ILE A 24 9.89 3.39 7.55
CA ILE A 24 10.73 2.49 6.76
C ILE A 24 12.12 3.09 6.65
N SER A 25 13.14 2.32 6.99
CA SER A 25 14.55 2.67 6.80
C SER A 25 15.23 1.90 5.68
N LEU A 26 14.67 0.82 5.19
CA LEU A 26 15.20 0.11 4.03
C LEU A 26 14.95 0.87 2.73
N ARG A 27 15.95 0.82 1.85
CA ARG A 27 15.86 1.25 0.45
C ARG A 27 16.49 0.21 -0.44
N ARG A 28 15.96 0.05 -1.65
CA ARG A 28 16.52 -0.82 -2.69
C ARG A 28 17.58 -0.07 -3.47
N ALA A 29 18.72 -0.69 -3.73
CA ALA A 29 19.77 -0.07 -4.52
C ALA A 29 19.37 -0.01 -6.00
N LYS A 30 19.50 1.16 -6.62
CA LYS A 30 19.12 1.38 -8.02
C LYS A 30 19.83 0.39 -8.96
N GLY A 31 19.05 -0.30 -9.79
CA GLY A 31 19.54 -1.30 -10.74
C GLY A 31 20.06 -2.60 -10.11
N LYS A 32 19.81 -2.82 -8.82
CA LYS A 32 20.20 -4.04 -8.07
C LYS A 32 19.02 -4.57 -7.28
N PRO A 33 18.18 -5.44 -7.87
CA PRO A 33 16.92 -5.86 -7.28
C PRO A 33 17.04 -6.54 -5.92
N ASP A 34 18.16 -7.19 -5.65
CA ASP A 34 18.37 -7.97 -4.42
C ASP A 34 19.26 -7.23 -3.39
N VAL A 35 19.59 -5.96 -3.63
CA VAL A 35 20.45 -5.17 -2.75
C VAL A 35 19.65 -4.09 -2.05
N PHE A 36 19.52 -4.22 -0.73
CA PHE A 36 18.91 -3.22 0.13
C PHE A 36 19.95 -2.58 1.04
N TYR A 37 19.75 -1.32 1.37
CA TYR A 37 20.57 -0.59 2.33
C TYR A 37 19.70 0.19 3.31
N ILE A 38 20.23 0.44 4.51
CA ILE A 38 19.57 1.20 5.56
C ILE A 38 19.82 2.68 5.37
N THR A 39 18.79 3.50 5.43
CA THR A 39 18.90 4.96 5.41
C THR A 39 18.68 5.54 6.79
N ASP A 40 19.33 6.67 7.05
CA ASP A 40 19.03 7.48 8.23
C ASP A 40 17.68 8.19 8.01
N THR A 41 16.65 7.67 8.65
CA THR A 41 15.27 8.18 8.59
C THR A 41 14.87 8.56 10.01
N PRO A 42 14.28 9.75 10.26
CA PRO A 42 13.81 10.14 11.59
C PRO A 42 12.71 9.21 12.12
N GLY A 43 12.60 9.12 13.45
CA GLY A 43 11.52 8.40 14.12
C GLY A 43 11.85 6.98 14.55
N THR A 44 10.81 6.21 14.85
CA THR A 44 10.94 4.81 15.27
C THR A 44 11.10 3.90 14.06
N HIS A 45 12.04 2.96 14.14
CA HIS A 45 12.34 1.99 13.10
C HIS A 45 12.04 0.56 13.56
N ASP A 46 11.71 -0.30 12.60
CA ASP A 46 11.52 -1.73 12.80
C ASP A 46 12.13 -2.49 11.62
N LEU A 47 13.42 -2.77 11.72
CA LEU A 47 14.17 -3.48 10.68
C LEU A 47 13.69 -4.92 10.47
N LEU A 48 13.24 -5.59 11.53
CA LEU A 48 12.70 -6.94 11.41
C LEU A 48 11.44 -6.92 10.55
N ARG A 49 10.57 -5.95 10.78
CA ARG A 49 9.38 -5.72 9.96
C ARG A 49 9.75 -5.37 8.52
N ASP A 50 10.75 -4.50 8.30
CA ASP A 50 11.20 -4.14 6.96
C ASP A 50 11.63 -5.39 6.17
N TYR A 51 12.50 -6.22 6.74
CA TYR A 51 12.93 -7.48 6.07
C TYR A 51 11.80 -8.47 5.88
N THR A 52 10.91 -8.62 6.85
CA THR A 52 9.76 -9.53 6.74
C THR A 52 8.85 -9.08 5.58
N ALA A 53 8.57 -7.79 5.46
CA ALA A 53 7.75 -7.26 4.38
C ALA A 53 8.41 -7.45 3.00
N MET A 54 9.74 -7.27 2.88
CA MET A 54 10.45 -7.53 1.62
C MET A 54 10.33 -9.00 1.20
N ASN A 55 10.46 -9.94 2.14
CA ASN A 55 10.29 -11.36 1.86
C ASN A 55 8.85 -11.70 1.45
N ILE A 56 7.84 -11.20 2.16
CA ILE A 56 6.44 -11.40 1.80
C ILE A 56 6.14 -10.87 0.39
N LEU A 57 6.64 -9.68 0.03
CA LEU A 57 6.50 -9.09 -1.29
C LEU A 57 7.18 -9.94 -2.37
N HIS A 58 8.38 -10.46 -2.08
CA HIS A 58 9.09 -11.38 -2.98
C HIS A 58 8.27 -12.64 -3.26
N TYR A 59 7.78 -13.31 -2.22
CA TYR A 59 6.95 -14.52 -2.37
C TYR A 59 5.60 -14.23 -3.04
N SER A 60 4.96 -13.13 -2.70
CA SER A 60 3.74 -12.70 -3.36
C SER A 60 3.94 -12.55 -4.87
N LEU A 61 5.05 -11.90 -5.28
CA LEU A 61 5.38 -11.69 -6.68
C LEU A 61 5.73 -12.99 -7.39
N THR A 62 6.61 -13.81 -6.81
CA THR A 62 7.13 -15.05 -7.45
C THR A 62 6.11 -16.17 -7.53
N ALA A 63 5.24 -16.30 -6.53
CA ALA A 63 4.14 -17.28 -6.51
C ALA A 63 2.81 -16.71 -7.06
N ASP A 64 2.81 -15.48 -7.57
CA ASP A 64 1.62 -14.72 -8.01
C ASP A 64 0.48 -14.76 -6.98
N LYS A 65 0.82 -14.68 -5.68
CA LYS A 65 -0.17 -14.66 -4.61
C LYS A 65 -0.72 -13.25 -4.38
N PRO A 66 -2.04 -13.11 -4.21
CA PRO A 66 -2.64 -11.81 -3.92
C PRO A 66 -2.02 -11.15 -2.69
N LEU A 67 -1.76 -9.85 -2.77
CA LEU A 67 -1.25 -9.06 -1.66
C LEU A 67 -2.00 -7.72 -1.58
N LEU A 68 -2.46 -7.39 -0.38
CA LEU A 68 -3.02 -6.08 -0.05
C LEU A 68 -2.13 -5.39 0.98
N ALA A 69 -1.64 -4.21 0.65
CA ALA A 69 -0.72 -3.42 1.46
C ALA A 69 -1.38 -2.10 1.92
N VAL A 70 -1.24 -1.76 3.21
CA VAL A 70 -1.91 -0.62 3.85
C VAL A 70 -0.89 0.27 4.55
N CYS A 71 -0.95 1.58 4.30
CA CYS A 71 -0.16 2.63 4.93
C CYS A 71 1.35 2.30 4.85
N ARG A 72 1.97 1.84 5.94
CA ARG A 72 3.37 1.42 5.92
C ARG A 72 3.61 0.25 4.95
N GLY A 73 2.69 -0.72 4.86
CA GLY A 73 2.77 -1.81 3.88
C GLY A 73 2.79 -1.32 2.43
N PHE A 74 2.00 -0.30 2.10
CA PHE A 74 2.02 0.37 0.81
C PHE A 74 3.38 1.02 0.50
N GLN A 75 3.99 1.66 1.50
CA GLN A 75 5.33 2.25 1.38
C GLN A 75 6.40 1.16 1.22
N GLU A 76 6.30 0.04 1.97
CA GLU A 76 7.14 -1.15 1.83
C GLU A 76 7.06 -1.72 0.41
N MET A 77 5.84 -1.80 -0.15
CA MET A 77 5.62 -2.23 -1.53
C MET A 77 6.34 -1.31 -2.52
N ASN A 78 6.23 0.00 -2.39
CA ASN A 78 6.93 0.95 -3.27
C ASN A 78 8.45 0.78 -3.21
N VAL A 79 9.01 0.64 -2.00
CA VAL A 79 10.45 0.43 -1.79
C VAL A 79 10.92 -0.89 -2.37
N PHE A 80 10.15 -1.96 -2.23
CA PHE A 80 10.45 -3.28 -2.81
C PHE A 80 10.59 -3.20 -4.34
N PHE A 81 9.76 -2.43 -5.01
CA PHE A 81 9.84 -2.18 -6.45
C PHE A 81 10.82 -1.08 -6.85
N GLY A 82 11.70 -0.64 -5.94
CA GLY A 82 12.79 0.31 -6.23
C GLY A 82 12.37 1.78 -6.21
N GLY A 83 11.19 2.09 -5.72
CA GLY A 83 10.74 3.45 -5.45
C GLY A 83 11.37 4.07 -4.20
N ASP A 84 11.12 5.36 -3.98
CA ASP A 84 11.62 6.10 -2.82
C ASP A 84 10.51 6.85 -2.11
N LEU A 85 10.82 7.35 -0.90
CA LEU A 85 9.88 8.01 -0.01
C LEU A 85 10.39 9.39 0.41
N HIS A 86 9.48 10.35 0.49
CA HIS A 86 9.67 11.55 1.30
C HIS A 86 9.69 11.15 2.78
N LYS A 87 10.68 11.65 3.53
CA LYS A 87 10.82 11.38 4.97
C LYS A 87 9.74 12.09 5.80
N ASP A 88 9.52 13.37 5.48
CA ASP A 88 8.63 14.29 6.20
C ASP A 88 7.80 15.06 5.17
N LEU A 89 6.71 14.44 4.71
CA LEU A 89 5.86 14.97 3.64
C LEU A 89 5.31 16.37 3.97
N HIS A 90 4.91 16.58 5.23
CA HIS A 90 4.36 17.85 5.74
C HIS A 90 5.33 19.04 5.71
N LEU A 91 6.65 18.79 5.55
CA LEU A 91 7.66 19.85 5.41
C LEU A 91 7.89 20.28 3.96
N ILE A 92 7.26 19.61 2.99
CA ILE A 92 7.44 19.91 1.58
C ILE A 92 6.44 21.00 1.18
N PRO A 93 6.92 22.12 0.61
CA PRO A 93 6.03 23.18 0.17
C PRO A 93 4.97 22.69 -0.81
N GLY A 94 3.70 23.04 -0.56
CA GLY A 94 2.56 22.67 -1.39
C GLY A 94 1.95 21.29 -1.08
N LYS A 95 2.53 20.52 -0.15
CA LYS A 95 1.92 19.29 0.35
C LYS A 95 0.97 19.57 1.51
N LEU A 96 -0.07 18.74 1.62
CA LEU A 96 -0.97 18.70 2.77
C LEU A 96 -0.25 18.14 4.01
N ASP A 97 -0.79 18.41 5.19
CA ASP A 97 -0.37 17.70 6.39
C ASP A 97 -1.16 16.38 6.50
N HIS A 98 -0.54 15.32 6.05
CA HIS A 98 -1.09 13.96 6.05
C HIS A 98 -1.00 13.25 7.40
N ARG A 99 -0.48 13.92 8.44
CA ARG A 99 -0.35 13.33 9.76
C ARG A 99 -1.68 13.38 10.51
N ALA A 100 -1.89 12.39 11.38
CA ALA A 100 -2.97 12.46 12.34
C ALA A 100 -2.78 13.66 13.28
N GLY A 101 -3.80 14.48 13.42
CA GLY A 101 -3.87 15.51 14.45
C GLY A 101 -4.05 14.93 15.86
N GLN A 102 -4.45 15.78 16.83
CA GLN A 102 -4.93 15.32 18.12
C GLN A 102 -6.41 14.99 18.03
N PHE A 103 -6.81 13.83 18.48
CA PHE A 103 -8.18 13.34 18.44
C PHE A 103 -8.59 12.72 19.76
N ASP A 104 -9.84 12.89 20.16
CA ASP A 104 -10.39 12.35 21.40
C ASP A 104 -10.73 10.87 21.28
N THR A 105 -11.11 10.42 20.09
CA THR A 105 -11.48 9.02 19.83
C THR A 105 -10.74 8.42 18.63
N LEU A 106 -10.68 7.08 18.58
CA LEU A 106 -10.15 6.39 17.40
C LEU A 106 -11.02 6.63 16.15
N GLN A 107 -12.33 6.77 16.31
CA GLN A 107 -13.25 7.08 15.21
C GLN A 107 -12.91 8.42 14.56
N ASP A 108 -12.61 9.44 15.37
CA ASP A 108 -12.22 10.75 14.87
C ASP A 108 -10.85 10.71 14.20
N LYS A 109 -9.92 9.95 14.78
CA LYS A 109 -8.57 9.76 14.23
C LYS A 109 -8.58 9.17 12.83
N TYR A 110 -9.50 8.24 12.54
CA TYR A 110 -9.63 7.59 11.24
C TYR A 110 -10.83 8.12 10.42
N ALA A 111 -11.34 9.30 10.76
CA ALA A 111 -12.33 9.99 9.95
C ALA A 111 -11.76 10.41 8.58
N PRO A 112 -12.59 10.56 7.55
CA PRO A 112 -12.15 11.07 6.25
C PRO A 112 -11.45 12.41 6.38
N ALA A 113 -10.26 12.56 5.77
CA ALA A 113 -9.40 13.74 5.87
C ALA A 113 -9.30 14.53 4.57
N HIS A 114 -9.17 13.86 3.45
CA HIS A 114 -9.06 14.49 2.13
C HIS A 114 -9.67 13.62 1.03
N GLU A 115 -9.95 14.25 -0.10
CA GLU A 115 -10.40 13.58 -1.31
C GLU A 115 -9.25 12.87 -2.02
N VAL A 116 -9.54 11.79 -2.75
CA VAL A 116 -8.63 11.18 -3.71
C VAL A 116 -9.24 11.15 -5.10
N SER A 117 -8.42 11.38 -6.10
CA SER A 117 -8.77 11.26 -7.51
C SER A 117 -8.25 9.94 -8.07
N VAL A 118 -9.13 9.15 -8.67
CA VAL A 118 -8.78 7.91 -9.36
C VAL A 118 -8.17 8.25 -10.72
N THR A 119 -7.01 7.67 -11.05
CA THR A 119 -6.34 7.93 -12.34
C THR A 119 -7.05 7.26 -13.51
N SER A 120 -6.82 7.72 -14.74
CA SER A 120 -7.49 7.20 -15.94
C SER A 120 -7.25 5.70 -16.18
N ASP A 121 -6.05 5.21 -15.87
CA ASP A 121 -5.63 3.82 -16.10
C ASP A 121 -5.85 2.92 -14.88
N ALA A 122 -6.53 3.43 -13.85
CA ALA A 122 -6.75 2.71 -12.62
C ALA A 122 -7.61 1.45 -12.81
N PHE A 123 -7.23 0.40 -12.11
CA PHE A 123 -8.05 -0.82 -11.96
C PHE A 123 -9.41 -0.50 -11.33
N LEU A 124 -9.44 0.47 -10.42
CA LEU A 124 -10.65 0.95 -9.76
C LEU A 124 -11.70 1.47 -10.74
N ASN A 125 -11.31 2.10 -11.85
CA ASN A 125 -12.25 2.57 -12.88
C ASN A 125 -13.11 1.43 -13.46
N LYS A 126 -12.52 0.23 -13.60
CA LYS A 126 -13.27 -0.95 -14.08
C LYS A 126 -14.31 -1.40 -13.05
N ILE A 127 -13.93 -1.42 -11.77
CA ILE A 127 -14.83 -1.81 -10.69
C ILE A 127 -15.99 -0.81 -10.56
N PHE A 128 -15.72 0.50 -10.67
CA PHE A 128 -16.76 1.53 -10.59
C PHE A 128 -17.69 1.51 -11.80
N ALA A 129 -17.14 1.30 -13.01
CA ALA A 129 -17.95 1.22 -14.24
C ALA A 129 -18.96 0.06 -14.21
N GLU A 130 -18.59 -1.06 -13.59
CA GLU A 130 -19.48 -2.23 -13.43
C GLU A 130 -20.63 -1.98 -12.43
N GLN A 131 -20.52 -0.95 -11.57
CA GLN A 131 -21.48 -0.69 -10.49
C GLN A 131 -22.21 0.65 -10.59
N ASP A 132 -22.04 1.36 -11.71
CA ASP A 132 -22.64 2.69 -11.96
C ASP A 132 -22.36 3.72 -10.84
N ASN A 133 -21.18 3.64 -10.22
CA ASN A 133 -20.75 4.51 -9.15
C ASN A 133 -19.83 5.64 -9.65
N SER A 134 -19.96 6.82 -9.04
CA SER A 134 -19.11 7.96 -9.32
C SER A 134 -17.70 7.75 -8.72
N THR A 135 -16.66 8.12 -9.48
CA THR A 135 -15.26 8.20 -9.02
C THR A 135 -14.90 9.59 -8.46
N THR A 136 -15.88 10.44 -8.22
CA THR A 136 -15.69 11.80 -7.66
C THR A 136 -16.14 11.87 -6.20
N GLY A 137 -15.52 12.73 -5.42
CA GLY A 137 -15.86 12.95 -4.00
C GLY A 137 -15.46 11.78 -3.08
N LEU A 138 -14.46 11.01 -3.48
CA LEU A 138 -13.98 9.86 -2.72
C LEU A 138 -13.06 10.31 -1.60
N MET A 139 -13.55 10.31 -0.38
CA MET A 139 -12.79 10.74 0.81
C MET A 139 -12.10 9.57 1.49
N VAL A 140 -10.85 9.78 1.95
CA VAL A 140 -10.06 8.80 2.69
C VAL A 140 -9.49 9.41 3.97
N ASN A 141 -9.13 8.58 4.95
CA ASN A 141 -8.40 9.03 6.14
C ASN A 141 -6.90 9.22 5.83
N SER A 142 -6.19 9.95 6.70
CA SER A 142 -4.77 10.24 6.47
C SER A 142 -4.00 10.32 7.79
N LEU A 143 -3.02 9.42 7.97
CA LEU A 143 -2.28 9.23 9.23
C LEU A 143 -0.82 8.87 8.98
N HIS A 144 -0.14 9.53 8.05
CA HIS A 144 1.22 9.17 7.67
C HIS A 144 2.15 10.39 7.59
N THR A 145 3.42 10.17 7.90
CA THR A 145 4.50 11.17 7.81
C THR A 145 5.28 11.03 6.52
N GLN A 146 5.57 9.78 6.14
CA GLN A 146 6.23 9.43 4.90
C GLN A 146 5.20 9.32 3.76
N GLY A 147 5.64 9.58 2.52
CA GLY A 147 4.84 9.39 1.31
C GLY A 147 5.74 9.07 0.12
N ILE A 148 5.20 8.52 -0.95
CA ILE A 148 5.96 8.18 -2.16
C ILE A 148 6.52 9.45 -2.81
N SER A 149 7.85 9.48 -3.04
CA SER A 149 8.55 10.51 -3.80
C SER A 149 8.88 10.04 -5.22
N VAL A 150 9.22 8.77 -5.35
CA VAL A 150 9.48 8.10 -6.63
C VAL A 150 8.71 6.80 -6.64
N VAL A 151 7.87 6.61 -7.65
CA VAL A 151 7.10 5.37 -7.84
C VAL A 151 8.04 4.27 -8.32
N GLY A 152 7.93 3.09 -7.74
CA GLY A 152 8.73 1.92 -8.07
C GLY A 152 8.48 1.40 -9.49
N GLU A 153 9.43 0.59 -9.99
CA GLU A 153 9.33 -0.06 -11.29
C GLU A 153 8.12 -1.00 -11.35
N ASP A 154 7.45 -1.05 -12.48
CA ASP A 154 6.26 -1.88 -12.71
C ASP A 154 5.04 -1.55 -11.82
N LEU A 155 5.07 -0.44 -11.10
CA LEU A 155 3.92 0.08 -10.38
C LEU A 155 3.14 1.10 -11.19
N VAL A 156 1.84 1.04 -11.07
CA VAL A 156 0.87 1.99 -11.66
C VAL A 156 0.20 2.75 -10.54
N VAL A 157 0.15 4.07 -10.66
CA VAL A 157 -0.57 4.93 -9.72
C VAL A 157 -2.07 4.80 -9.98
N GLU A 158 -2.82 4.49 -8.94
CA GLU A 158 -4.27 4.30 -8.97
C GLU A 158 -5.04 5.51 -8.43
N CYS A 159 -4.51 6.16 -7.37
CA CYS A 159 -5.13 7.33 -6.76
C CYS A 159 -4.09 8.39 -6.38
N LEU A 160 -4.52 9.65 -6.46
CA LEU A 160 -3.75 10.82 -6.03
C LEU A 160 -4.58 11.69 -5.08
N ALA A 161 -3.95 12.22 -4.04
CA ALA A 161 -4.48 13.31 -3.22
C ALA A 161 -4.47 14.65 -4.00
N PRO A 162 -5.19 15.71 -3.52
CA PRO A 162 -5.23 17.00 -4.20
C PRO A 162 -3.88 17.69 -4.35
N ASP A 163 -2.92 17.39 -3.47
CA ASP A 163 -1.55 17.89 -3.49
C ASP A 163 -0.60 17.06 -4.36
N GLY A 164 -1.15 16.06 -5.08
CA GLY A 164 -0.39 15.14 -5.93
C GLY A 164 0.36 14.06 -5.17
N THR A 165 0.08 13.86 -3.86
CA THR A 165 0.61 12.72 -3.12
C THR A 165 -0.01 11.43 -3.65
N VAL A 166 0.83 10.40 -3.87
CA VAL A 166 0.38 9.09 -4.32
C VAL A 166 -0.31 8.37 -3.16
N GLU A 167 -1.57 7.99 -3.37
CA GLU A 167 -2.42 7.40 -2.34
C GLU A 167 -2.76 5.92 -2.61
N ALA A 168 -2.67 5.46 -3.87
CA ALA A 168 -2.81 4.05 -4.19
C ALA A 168 -1.92 3.65 -5.37
N ILE A 169 -1.39 2.42 -5.32
CA ILE A 169 -0.59 1.81 -6.38
C ILE A 169 -0.96 0.35 -6.57
N ARG A 170 -0.74 -0.17 -7.78
CA ARG A 170 -0.78 -1.61 -8.05
C ARG A 170 0.42 -2.06 -8.86
N HIS A 171 0.79 -3.32 -8.76
CA HIS A 171 1.74 -3.94 -9.69
C HIS A 171 1.02 -4.33 -10.98
N LYS A 172 1.57 -3.91 -12.14
CA LYS A 172 0.89 -4.02 -13.44
C LYS A 172 0.72 -5.43 -13.96
N ASN A 173 1.62 -6.34 -13.58
CA ASN A 173 1.73 -7.68 -14.17
C ASN A 173 1.32 -8.82 -13.22
N SER A 174 1.03 -8.54 -11.93
CA SER A 174 0.52 -9.54 -10.98
C SER A 174 -1.00 -9.68 -11.05
N SER A 175 -1.52 -10.81 -10.58
CA SER A 175 -2.97 -11.03 -10.45
C SER A 175 -3.62 -10.02 -9.49
N PHE A 176 -2.97 -9.73 -8.36
CA PHE A 176 -3.39 -8.70 -7.40
C PHE A 176 -2.26 -8.41 -6.40
N ILE A 177 -1.41 -7.44 -6.68
CA ILE A 177 -0.53 -6.80 -5.68
C ILE A 177 -0.94 -5.33 -5.67
N TYR A 178 -1.65 -4.92 -4.62
CA TYR A 178 -2.32 -3.63 -4.50
C TYR A 178 -1.99 -2.98 -3.17
N GLY A 179 -1.78 -1.67 -3.16
CA GLY A 179 -1.49 -0.91 -1.95
C GLY A 179 -2.24 0.41 -1.90
N VAL A 180 -2.61 0.81 -0.67
CA VAL A 180 -3.22 2.10 -0.36
C VAL A 180 -2.49 2.78 0.80
N GLN A 181 -2.35 4.11 0.74
CA GLN A 181 -1.68 4.88 1.79
C GLN A 181 -2.60 5.10 3.00
N TRP A 182 -3.91 5.23 2.77
CA TRP A 182 -4.89 5.35 3.85
C TRP A 182 -5.16 4.02 4.54
N HIS A 183 -5.89 4.07 5.64
CA HIS A 183 -6.27 2.90 6.43
C HIS A 183 -7.66 2.41 6.01
N LEU A 184 -7.71 1.57 4.96
CA LEU A 184 -8.95 1.03 4.40
C LEU A 184 -9.68 0.07 5.36
N GLU A 185 -8.98 -0.50 6.33
CA GLU A 185 -9.54 -1.43 7.31
C GLU A 185 -10.58 -0.79 8.24
N TRP A 186 -10.66 0.54 8.25
CA TRP A 186 -11.69 1.29 8.98
C TRP A 186 -13.01 1.43 8.22
N MET A 187 -13.06 1.03 6.96
CA MET A 187 -14.28 1.06 6.12
C MET A 187 -15.01 2.40 6.13
N ARG A 188 -14.27 3.49 5.93
CA ARG A 188 -14.78 4.86 5.93
C ARG A 188 -15.03 5.44 4.54
N SER A 189 -14.54 4.77 3.50
CA SER A 189 -14.71 5.13 2.09
C SER A 189 -15.40 3.99 1.32
N PRO A 190 -16.20 4.29 0.29
CA PRO A 190 -16.69 3.26 -0.63
C PRO A 190 -15.53 2.45 -1.26
N LEU A 191 -14.37 3.09 -1.51
CA LEU A 191 -13.15 2.44 -2.01
C LEU A 191 -12.73 1.26 -1.15
N ASP A 192 -12.84 1.37 0.17
CA ASP A 192 -12.35 0.38 1.13
C ASP A 192 -13.00 -0.98 0.90
N SER A 193 -14.34 -0.99 0.78
CA SER A 193 -15.09 -2.22 0.55
C SER A 193 -14.83 -2.83 -0.83
N TYR A 194 -14.61 -2.00 -1.86
CA TYR A 194 -14.31 -2.48 -3.21
C TYR A 194 -12.93 -3.12 -3.30
N ILE A 195 -11.91 -2.47 -2.75
CA ILE A 195 -10.55 -3.00 -2.72
C ILE A 195 -10.47 -4.29 -1.90
N ALA A 196 -11.10 -4.29 -0.71
CA ALA A 196 -11.13 -5.48 0.15
C ALA A 196 -11.82 -6.66 -0.53
N ARG A 197 -12.97 -6.47 -1.18
CA ARG A 197 -13.67 -7.51 -1.94
C ARG A 197 -12.87 -8.00 -3.12
N ALA A 198 -12.20 -7.12 -3.86
CA ALA A 198 -11.33 -7.50 -4.97
C ALA A 198 -10.18 -8.39 -4.48
N PHE A 199 -9.52 -8.02 -3.38
CA PHE A 199 -8.49 -8.84 -2.73
C PHE A 199 -9.02 -10.23 -2.35
N LEU A 200 -10.11 -10.30 -1.59
CA LEU A 200 -10.71 -11.57 -1.16
C LEU A 200 -11.14 -12.45 -2.33
N SER A 201 -11.69 -11.83 -3.39
CA SER A 201 -12.04 -12.56 -4.61
C SER A 201 -10.82 -13.20 -5.29
N GLN A 202 -9.68 -12.51 -5.29
CA GLN A 202 -8.45 -13.09 -5.86
C GLN A 202 -7.89 -14.23 -4.99
N CYS A 203 -7.95 -14.11 -3.67
CA CYS A 203 -7.60 -15.19 -2.75
C CYS A 203 -8.47 -16.44 -3.01
N SER A 204 -9.80 -16.25 -3.09
CA SER A 204 -10.75 -17.36 -3.29
C SER A 204 -10.59 -18.10 -4.63
N ARG A 205 -10.16 -17.41 -5.70
CA ARG A 205 -9.93 -18.03 -7.01
C ARG A 205 -8.82 -19.06 -7.02
N ARG A 206 -7.90 -19.01 -6.06
CA ARG A 206 -6.79 -19.97 -5.96
C ARG A 206 -7.25 -21.28 -5.34
N ILE A 207 -8.20 -21.25 -4.41
CA ILE A 207 -8.79 -22.45 -3.79
C ILE A 207 -9.36 -23.39 -4.86
N HIS A 208 -9.94 -22.86 -5.94
CA HIS A 208 -10.56 -23.63 -7.02
C HIS A 208 -9.61 -24.04 -8.15
N LYS A 209 -8.33 -23.65 -8.12
CA LYS A 209 -7.33 -24.06 -9.12
C LYS A 209 -6.42 -25.18 -8.66
N GLY A 210 -6.55 -25.62 -7.41
CA GLY A 210 -5.75 -26.67 -6.78
C GLY A 210 -6.46 -28.04 -6.69
N ASP A 211 -7.68 -28.18 -7.28
CA ASP A 211 -8.41 -29.45 -7.39
C ASP A 211 -8.26 -30.10 -8.77
#